data_5923e699d7f675c94d9e53e7105d9d26
#
_entry.id   5923e699d7f675c94d9e53e7105d9d26
#
_cell.length_a   1.000
_cell.length_b   1.000
_cell.length_c   1.000
_cell.angle_alpha   90.00
_cell.angle_beta   90.00
_cell.angle_gamma   90.00
#
_symmetry.space_group_name_H-M   'P 1'
#
loop_
_entity.id
_entity.type
_entity.pdbx_description
1 polymer ?
#
loop_
_entity_poly.entity_id
_entity_poly.type
_entity_poly.pdbx_seq_one_letter_code
_entity_poly.pdbx_strand_id
1 'polypeptide(L)'
;MSSTSPRRKIVLVVDDESLVRMVTVDMVEFAGYDVIEAVDADDAVAILETRSDIALVMTDVDMPGSMDGLKLAHAVRNRWPPIKLIIVSGKSRLTEADLPTDARFIGKPYSVDTMVSALSSLMVAER
;
A
#
# COMPACT_ATOMS: atom_id res chain seq x y z
N MET A 1 -22.11 3.18 -23.24
CA MET A 1 -21.57 3.26 -22.91
C MET A 1 -20.90 3.38 -22.59
N SER A 2 -20.96 3.06 -22.69
CA SER A 2 -20.36 3.01 -22.15
C SER A 2 -19.85 3.46 -21.51
N SER A 3 -20.04 2.83 -21.18
CA SER A 3 -19.67 3.46 -20.08
C SER A 3 -18.34 4.11 -20.10
N THR A 4 -18.28 5.27 -19.76
CA THR A 4 -17.08 6.03 -19.87
C THR A 4 -16.53 6.40 -18.50
N SER A 5 -16.98 5.73 -17.46
CA SER A 5 -16.44 6.00 -16.13
C SER A 5 -14.95 5.74 -16.10
N PRO A 6 -14.14 6.64 -15.55
CA PRO A 6 -12.73 6.39 -15.42
C PRO A 6 -12.50 5.17 -14.53
N ARG A 7 -11.51 4.40 -14.87
CA ARG A 7 -11.13 3.29 -14.02
C ARG A 7 -10.59 3.83 -12.71
N ARG A 8 -10.98 3.19 -11.64
CA ARG A 8 -10.41 3.50 -10.34
C ARG A 8 -9.01 2.93 -10.28
N LYS A 9 -8.14 3.65 -9.62
CA LYS A 9 -6.80 3.14 -9.36
C LYS A 9 -6.87 2.02 -8.34
N ILE A 10 -5.97 1.08 -8.45
CA ILE A 10 -5.96 -0.11 -7.62
C ILE A 10 -4.86 0.01 -6.59
N VAL A 11 -5.23 -0.22 -5.34
CA VAL A 11 -4.30 -0.24 -4.19
C VAL A 11 -4.19 -1.67 -3.71
N LEU A 12 -2.97 -2.15 -3.54
CA LEU A 12 -2.71 -3.45 -2.94
C LEU A 12 -2.46 -3.23 -1.46
N VAL A 13 -3.33 -3.78 -0.62
CA VAL A 13 -3.23 -3.67 0.84
C VAL A 13 -2.64 -4.96 1.39
N VAL A 14 -1.52 -4.85 2.09
CA VAL A 14 -0.77 -5.99 2.60
C VAL A 14 -0.75 -5.93 4.13
N ASP A 15 -1.38 -6.90 4.78
CA ASP A 15 -1.45 -6.96 6.24
C ASP A 15 -1.80 -8.39 6.62
N ASP A 16 -1.07 -8.97 7.58
CA ASP A 16 -1.31 -10.34 7.99
C ASP A 16 -2.47 -10.47 8.98
N GLU A 17 -2.91 -9.37 9.59
CA GLU A 17 -4.03 -9.41 10.52
C GLU A 17 -5.32 -9.11 9.79
N SER A 18 -6.20 -10.11 9.72
CA SER A 18 -7.40 -10.00 8.89
C SER A 18 -8.33 -8.87 9.30
N LEU A 19 -8.49 -8.62 10.61
CA LEU A 19 -9.37 -7.55 11.06
C LEU A 19 -8.79 -6.18 10.74
N VAL A 20 -7.49 -6.01 10.95
CA VAL A 20 -6.84 -4.74 10.62
C VAL A 20 -6.89 -4.52 9.10
N ARG A 21 -6.63 -5.58 8.34
CA ARG A 21 -6.69 -5.48 6.88
C ARG A 21 -8.07 -5.06 6.41
N MET A 22 -9.11 -5.63 7.01
CA MET A 22 -10.50 -5.28 6.66
C MET A 22 -10.76 -3.79 6.87
N VAL A 23 -10.33 -3.25 8.00
CA VAL A 23 -10.53 -1.84 8.30
C VAL A 23 -9.77 -0.97 7.30
N THR A 24 -8.54 -1.34 6.99
CA THR A 24 -7.74 -0.59 6.02
C THR A 24 -8.37 -0.62 4.64
N VAL A 25 -8.86 -1.79 4.22
CA VAL A 25 -9.54 -1.93 2.93
C VAL A 25 -10.74 -1.00 2.87
N ASP A 26 -11.55 -0.97 3.93
CA ASP A 26 -12.72 -0.09 3.97
C ASP A 26 -12.34 1.38 3.82
N MET A 27 -11.27 1.80 4.48
CA MET A 27 -10.81 3.19 4.36
C MET A 27 -10.37 3.52 2.94
N VAL A 28 -9.64 2.62 2.32
CA VAL A 28 -9.12 2.84 0.97
C VAL A 28 -10.26 2.88 -0.03
N GLU A 29 -11.24 1.99 0.13
CA GLU A 29 -12.42 1.99 -0.75
C GLU A 29 -13.25 3.25 -0.54
N PHE A 30 -13.40 3.68 0.71
CA PHE A 30 -14.08 4.92 1.01
C PHE A 30 -13.43 6.10 0.30
N ALA A 31 -12.10 6.07 0.17
CA ALA A 31 -11.37 7.14 -0.50
C ALA A 31 -11.52 7.11 -2.03
N GLY A 32 -12.14 6.06 -2.57
CA GLY A 32 -12.45 6.01 -4.00
C GLY A 32 -11.55 5.11 -4.83
N TYR A 33 -10.82 4.21 -4.19
CA TYR A 33 -9.91 3.30 -4.91
C TYR A 33 -10.42 1.87 -4.85
N ASP A 34 -10.04 1.07 -5.83
CA ASP A 34 -10.27 -0.37 -5.78
C ASP A 34 -9.15 -1.01 -4.99
N VAL A 35 -9.43 -2.14 -4.35
CA VAL A 35 -8.47 -2.77 -3.45
C VAL A 35 -8.28 -4.23 -3.82
N ILE A 36 -7.03 -4.66 -3.77
CA ILE A 36 -6.67 -6.08 -3.79
C ILE A 36 -5.93 -6.33 -2.48
N GLU A 37 -6.19 -7.46 -1.85
CA GLU A 37 -5.62 -7.79 -0.55
C GLU A 37 -4.53 -8.84 -0.67
N ALA A 38 -3.50 -8.70 0.14
CA ALA A 38 -2.48 -9.72 0.33
C ALA A 38 -2.32 -9.97 1.82
N VAL A 39 -2.11 -11.22 2.18
CA VAL A 39 -2.02 -11.59 3.60
C VAL A 39 -0.59 -11.52 4.13
N ASP A 40 0.39 -11.47 3.26
CA ASP A 40 1.79 -11.30 3.64
C ASP A 40 2.59 -10.83 2.43
N ALA A 41 3.90 -10.67 2.62
CA ALA A 41 4.75 -10.15 1.56
C ALA A 41 4.88 -11.12 0.39
N ASP A 42 4.93 -12.42 0.66
CA ASP A 42 5.03 -13.41 -0.42
C ASP A 42 3.79 -13.39 -1.30
N ASP A 43 2.62 -13.27 -0.68
CA ASP A 43 1.37 -13.15 -1.41
C ASP A 43 1.35 -11.87 -2.26
N ALA A 44 1.85 -10.77 -1.69
CA ALA A 44 1.92 -9.49 -2.39
C ALA A 44 2.81 -9.59 -3.63
N VAL A 45 3.98 -10.20 -3.49
CA VAL A 45 4.90 -10.35 -4.61
C VAL A 45 4.26 -11.19 -5.71
N ALA A 46 3.58 -12.28 -5.34
CA ALA A 46 2.91 -13.13 -6.33
C ALA A 46 1.86 -12.34 -7.11
N ILE A 47 1.10 -11.49 -6.42
CA ILE A 47 0.11 -10.65 -7.07
C ILE A 47 0.79 -9.65 -8.03
N LEU A 48 1.85 -9.01 -7.56
CA LEU A 48 2.55 -8.02 -8.37
C LEU A 48 3.20 -8.62 -9.61
N GLU A 49 3.61 -9.88 -9.52
CA GLU A 49 4.20 -10.55 -10.67
C GLU A 49 3.18 -10.88 -11.76
N THR A 50 1.92 -10.92 -11.42
CA THR A 50 0.87 -11.28 -12.38
C THR A 50 0.00 -10.11 -12.80
N ARG A 51 0.12 -8.94 -12.16
CA ARG A 51 -0.70 -7.78 -12.47
C ARG A 51 0.17 -6.57 -12.73
N SER A 52 -0.18 -5.83 -13.77
CA SER A 52 0.55 -4.61 -14.11
C SER A 52 -0.26 -3.35 -13.79
N ASP A 53 -1.42 -3.50 -13.16
CA ASP A 53 -2.34 -2.38 -12.94
C ASP A 53 -2.41 -1.90 -11.49
N ILE A 54 -1.47 -2.31 -10.64
CA ILE A 54 -1.41 -1.86 -9.25
C ILE A 54 -0.76 -0.47 -9.24
N ALA A 55 -1.47 0.51 -8.69
CA ALA A 55 -0.96 1.88 -8.64
C ALA A 55 -0.19 2.17 -7.35
N LEU A 56 -0.54 1.50 -6.26
CA LEU A 56 0.05 1.77 -4.95
C LEU A 56 0.04 0.51 -4.11
N VAL A 57 1.10 0.29 -3.35
CA VAL A 57 1.18 -0.77 -2.35
C VAL A 57 1.21 -0.12 -0.97
N MET A 58 0.29 -0.55 -0.11
CA MET A 58 0.23 -0.13 1.27
C MET A 58 0.52 -1.34 2.14
N THR A 59 1.60 -1.30 2.90
CA THR A 59 2.03 -2.46 3.66
C THR A 59 2.31 -2.11 5.11
N ASP A 60 1.90 -3.02 6.01
CA ASP A 60 2.33 -2.99 7.39
C ASP A 60 3.77 -3.49 7.44
N VAL A 61 4.57 -2.92 8.33
CA VAL A 61 5.96 -3.33 8.49
C VAL A 61 6.06 -4.63 9.26
N ASP A 62 5.24 -4.76 10.31
CA ASP A 62 5.39 -5.87 11.27
C ASP A 62 4.59 -7.07 10.81
N MET A 63 5.19 -7.89 9.95
CA MET A 63 4.56 -9.12 9.45
C MET A 63 5.51 -10.29 9.58
N PRO A 64 5.00 -11.49 9.89
CA PRO A 64 5.84 -12.68 9.94
C PRO A 64 6.15 -13.17 8.53
N GLY A 65 7.03 -14.16 8.45
CA GLY A 65 7.33 -14.81 7.19
C GLY A 65 8.71 -14.47 6.69
N SER A 66 8.96 -14.78 5.43
CA SER A 66 10.28 -14.63 4.84
C SER A 66 10.66 -13.17 4.59
N MET A 67 9.68 -12.29 4.59
CA MET A 67 9.91 -10.89 4.26
C MET A 67 8.93 -10.03 5.05
N ASP A 68 9.44 -9.04 5.78
CA ASP A 68 8.57 -8.09 6.45
C ASP A 68 8.14 -6.99 5.47
N GLY A 69 7.29 -6.09 5.93
CA GLY A 69 6.75 -5.06 5.07
C GLY A 69 7.78 -4.06 4.57
N LEU A 70 8.83 -3.82 5.33
CA LEU A 70 9.88 -2.90 4.88
C LEU A 70 10.69 -3.51 3.75
N LYS A 71 11.04 -4.78 3.87
CA LYS A 71 11.73 -5.48 2.79
C LYS A 71 10.86 -5.56 1.55
N LEU A 72 9.56 -5.80 1.75
CA LEU A 72 8.62 -5.79 0.64
C LEU A 72 8.63 -4.43 -0.07
N ALA A 73 8.59 -3.35 0.68
CA ALA A 73 8.59 -2.01 0.09
C ALA A 73 9.84 -1.75 -0.74
N HIS A 74 11.00 -2.18 -0.25
CA HIS A 74 12.23 -2.06 -1.03
C HIS A 74 12.20 -2.90 -2.30
N ALA A 75 11.66 -4.11 -2.21
CA ALA A 75 11.53 -4.97 -3.39
C ALA A 75 10.61 -4.33 -4.42
N VAL A 76 9.51 -3.74 -3.98
CA VAL A 76 8.57 -3.07 -4.88
C VAL A 76 9.27 -1.91 -5.59
N ARG A 77 10.00 -1.10 -4.84
CA ARG A 77 10.70 0.04 -5.42
C ARG A 77 11.73 -0.41 -6.46
N ASN A 78 12.40 -1.51 -6.21
CA ASN A 78 13.42 -2.01 -7.14
C ASN A 78 12.83 -2.66 -8.38
N ARG A 79 11.76 -3.41 -8.23
CA ARG A 79 11.19 -4.22 -9.33
C ARG A 79 10.06 -3.52 -10.08
N TRP A 80 9.32 -2.67 -9.40
CA TRP A 80 8.17 -1.98 -10.00
C TRP A 80 8.22 -0.50 -9.64
N PRO A 81 9.24 0.22 -10.12
CA PRO A 81 9.50 1.61 -9.68
C PRO A 81 8.33 2.58 -9.78
N PRO A 82 7.43 2.46 -10.76
CA PRO A 82 6.32 3.44 -10.82
C PRO A 82 5.30 3.31 -9.71
N ILE A 83 5.26 2.17 -9.01
CA ILE A 83 4.25 1.95 -7.97
C ILE A 83 4.55 2.85 -6.77
N LYS A 84 3.52 3.53 -6.27
CA LYS A 84 3.63 4.35 -5.07
C LYS A 84 3.63 3.45 -3.83
N LEU A 85 4.23 3.93 -2.74
CA LEU A 85 4.37 3.15 -1.53
C LEU A 85 3.89 3.92 -0.31
N ILE A 86 3.05 3.26 0.52
CA ILE A 86 2.72 3.71 1.86
C ILE A 86 3.14 2.61 2.82
N ILE A 87 3.93 2.96 3.82
CA ILE A 87 4.42 2.04 4.83
C ILE A 87 3.81 2.41 6.16
N VAL A 88 3.17 1.45 6.81
CA VAL A 88 2.43 1.68 8.05
C VAL A 88 3.09 0.90 9.18
N SER A 89 3.33 1.53 10.30
CA SER A 89 3.95 0.87 11.44
C SER A 89 3.55 1.52 12.74
N GLY A 90 3.33 0.70 13.77
CA GLY A 90 3.02 1.20 15.10
C GLY A 90 4.13 0.98 16.10
N LYS A 91 5.09 0.14 15.78
CA LYS A 91 6.11 -0.25 16.75
C LYS A 91 7.53 0.07 16.32
N SER A 92 7.78 0.06 15.02
CA SER A 92 9.13 0.19 14.52
C SER A 92 9.61 1.62 14.60
N ARG A 93 10.88 1.80 14.88
CA ARG A 93 11.52 3.11 14.87
C ARG A 93 12.22 3.26 13.54
N LEU A 94 11.45 3.66 12.54
CA LEU A 94 11.99 3.83 11.22
C LEU A 94 12.45 5.27 11.03
N THR A 95 13.57 5.40 10.32
CA THR A 95 14.04 6.70 9.90
C THR A 95 13.87 6.80 8.39
N GLU A 96 14.01 8.00 7.86
CA GLU A 96 13.93 8.16 6.41
C GLU A 96 14.93 7.29 5.67
N ALA A 97 16.09 7.04 6.29
CA ALA A 97 17.12 6.20 5.66
C ALA A 97 16.67 4.75 5.51
N ASP A 98 15.72 4.31 6.34
CA ASP A 98 15.23 2.94 6.27
C ASP A 98 14.21 2.74 5.15
N LEU A 99 13.61 3.82 4.66
CA LEU A 99 12.52 3.74 3.70
C LEU A 99 13.04 3.79 2.28
N PRO A 100 12.39 3.10 1.35
CA PRO A 100 12.75 3.26 -0.05
C PRO A 100 12.43 4.68 -0.52
N THR A 101 13.03 5.06 -1.63
CA THR A 101 12.85 6.38 -2.21
C THR A 101 11.37 6.65 -2.46
N ASP A 102 10.92 7.84 -2.06
CA ASP A 102 9.56 8.32 -2.31
C ASP A 102 8.46 7.53 -1.62
N ALA A 103 8.80 6.73 -0.61
CA ALA A 103 7.79 6.06 0.18
C ALA A 103 7.22 7.01 1.23
N ARG A 104 5.92 6.89 1.49
CA ARG A 104 5.26 7.65 2.55
C ARG A 104 5.11 6.77 3.78
N PHE A 105 5.46 7.28 4.93
CA PHE A 105 5.32 6.58 6.20
C PHE A 105 4.10 7.10 6.95
N ILE A 106 3.31 6.17 7.52
CA ILE A 106 2.18 6.53 8.39
C ILE A 106 2.31 5.73 9.68
N GLY A 107 2.36 6.44 10.80
CA GLY A 107 2.43 5.80 12.11
C GLY A 107 1.05 5.42 12.63
N LYS A 108 0.94 4.26 13.29
CA LYS A 108 -0.29 3.84 13.95
C LYS A 108 -0.33 4.40 15.35
N PRO A 109 -1.49 4.74 15.87
CA PRO A 109 -2.78 4.78 15.19
C PRO A 109 -2.87 6.01 14.28
N TYR A 110 -3.65 5.88 13.23
CA TYR A 110 -3.85 6.99 12.30
C TYR A 110 -5.35 7.19 12.10
N SER A 111 -5.71 8.41 11.69
CA SER A 111 -7.10 8.72 11.39
C SER A 111 -7.41 8.41 9.93
N VAL A 112 -8.70 8.31 9.63
CA VAL A 112 -9.16 8.18 8.25
C VAL A 112 -8.65 9.35 7.43
N ASP A 113 -8.69 10.56 7.98
CA ASP A 113 -8.24 11.75 7.27
C ASP A 113 -6.76 11.66 6.89
N THR A 114 -5.92 11.15 7.78
CA THR A 114 -4.51 10.97 7.49
C THR A 114 -4.31 10.01 6.32
N MET A 115 -5.04 8.89 6.34
CA MET A 115 -4.93 7.90 5.29
C MET A 115 -5.43 8.45 3.95
N VAL A 116 -6.59 9.09 3.95
CA VAL A 116 -7.16 9.64 2.73
C VAL A 116 -6.25 10.71 2.15
N SER A 117 -5.68 11.55 3.01
CA SER A 117 -4.76 12.59 2.58
C SER A 117 -3.50 12.01 1.93
N ALA A 118 -2.94 10.96 2.53
CA ALA A 118 -1.75 10.32 1.99
C ALA A 118 -2.04 9.70 0.60
N LEU A 119 -3.16 8.99 0.49
CA LEU A 119 -3.56 8.40 -0.78
C LEU A 119 -3.73 9.47 -1.85
N SER A 120 -4.47 10.51 -1.52
CA SER A 120 -4.77 11.59 -2.44
C SER A 120 -3.49 12.28 -2.92
N SER A 121 -2.59 12.56 -1.98
CA SER A 121 -1.33 13.23 -2.27
C SER A 121 -0.48 12.41 -3.25
N LEU A 122 -0.38 11.11 -3.02
CA LEU A 122 0.44 10.26 -3.87
C LEU A 122 -0.19 10.01 -5.23
N MET A 123 -1.51 9.85 -5.27
CA MET A 123 -2.20 9.51 -6.51
C MET A 123 -2.36 10.73 -7.44
N VAL A 124 -2.51 11.90 -6.87
CA VAL A 124 -2.62 13.11 -7.68
C VAL A 124 -1.35 13.37 -8.45
N ALA A 125 -0.21 13.00 -7.90
CA ALA A 125 1.08 13.20 -8.57
C ALA A 125 1.21 12.38 -9.86
N GLU A 126 0.26 11.51 -10.11
CA GLU A 126 0.26 10.66 -11.30
C GLU A 126 -0.08 11.38 -12.60
N ARG A 127 -0.29 12.60 -12.60
CA ARG A 127 -0.73 13.35 -13.76
C ARG A 127 0.10 13.18 -15.01
#